data_3d8345c02bc07dc0c89b9a4eabac58bd
#
_entry.id   3d8345c02bc07dc0c89b9a4eabac58bd
#
_cell.length_a   1.000
_cell.length_b   1.000
_cell.length_c   1.000
_cell.angle_alpha   90.00
_cell.angle_beta   90.00
_cell.angle_gamma   90.00
#
_symmetry.space_group_name_H-M   'P 1'
#
loop_
_entity.id
_entity.type
_entity.pdbx_description
1 polymer ?
#
loop_
_entity_poly.entity_id
_entity_poly.type
_entity_poly.pdbx_seq_one_letter_code
_entity_poly.pdbx_strand_id
1 'polypeptide(L)'
;MKLGYDFYHRPCLEVARDLVGKVLVHRVDGQELRLRISETEAYCGEGDTACHAHKGRTKRTEVMYMDAGTIYIYLCYGVHWLLNIVTGEMDEPEAVLIRACVDKNGPGKLTKALGITGQLNRGSILGEELWVEDDGFRCEIAEDRRVGIGYASEADQSRLWRFKLQ
;
A
#
# COMPACT_ATOMS: atom_id res chain seq x y z
N MET A 1 11.53 -11.69 -9.16
CA MET A 1 10.98 -12.74 -8.26
C MET A 1 9.79 -12.17 -7.52
N LYS A 2 8.69 -12.87 -7.57
CA LYS A 2 7.45 -12.48 -6.90
C LYS A 2 7.62 -12.51 -5.38
N LEU A 3 7.19 -11.44 -4.68
CA LEU A 3 7.29 -11.36 -3.23
C LEU A 3 6.26 -12.28 -2.58
N GLY A 4 6.68 -13.03 -1.57
CA GLY A 4 5.85 -14.00 -0.85
C GLY A 4 5.30 -13.47 0.47
N TYR A 5 4.58 -14.34 1.18
CA TYR A 5 3.94 -14.03 2.45
C TYR A 5 4.90 -13.43 3.47
N ASP A 6 6.10 -14.00 3.61
CA ASP A 6 7.07 -13.55 4.63
C ASP A 6 7.52 -12.10 4.42
N PHE A 7 7.45 -11.60 3.19
CA PHE A 7 7.77 -10.20 2.90
C PHE A 7 6.75 -9.26 3.57
N TYR A 8 5.48 -9.61 3.53
CA TYR A 8 4.39 -8.76 4.04
C TYR A 8 4.12 -8.99 5.53
N HIS A 9 4.47 -10.15 6.05
CA HIS A 9 4.27 -10.51 7.46
C HIS A 9 5.36 -9.93 8.34
N ARG A 10 5.48 -8.59 8.30
CA ARG A 10 6.47 -7.79 9.02
C ARG A 10 5.84 -6.46 9.43
N PRO A 11 6.47 -5.68 10.33
CA PRO A 11 5.97 -4.34 10.65
C PRO A 11 5.79 -3.47 9.41
N CYS A 12 4.71 -2.69 9.38
CA CYS A 12 4.34 -1.91 8.18
C CYS A 12 5.44 -0.93 7.74
N LEU A 13 6.19 -0.37 8.68
CA LEU A 13 7.27 0.57 8.33
C LEU A 13 8.38 -0.10 7.51
N GLU A 14 8.73 -1.33 7.86
CA GLU A 14 9.74 -2.09 7.12
C GLU A 14 9.23 -2.45 5.72
N VAL A 15 7.98 -2.93 5.65
CA VAL A 15 7.37 -3.32 4.36
C VAL A 15 7.23 -2.10 3.46
N ALA A 16 6.77 -0.97 4.00
CA ALA A 16 6.60 0.26 3.23
C ALA A 16 7.92 0.71 2.62
N ARG A 17 8.99 0.68 3.40
CA ARG A 17 10.33 1.05 2.93
C ARG A 17 10.82 0.10 1.84
N ASP A 18 10.69 -1.20 2.07
CA ASP A 18 11.22 -2.22 1.16
C ASP A 18 10.41 -2.37 -0.14
N LEU A 19 9.16 -1.90 -0.16
CA LEU A 19 8.35 -1.90 -1.39
C LEU A 19 8.80 -0.83 -2.39
N VAL A 20 9.44 0.24 -1.95
CA VAL A 20 9.94 1.27 -2.87
C VAL A 20 11.00 0.67 -3.78
N GLY A 21 10.85 0.86 -5.08
CA GLY A 21 11.74 0.31 -6.09
C GLY A 21 11.33 -1.06 -6.62
N LYS A 22 10.35 -1.72 -6.01
CA LYS A 22 9.80 -2.99 -6.52
C LYS A 22 8.82 -2.72 -7.68
N VAL A 23 8.44 -3.76 -8.39
CA VAL A 23 7.55 -3.66 -9.54
C VAL A 23 6.17 -4.20 -9.19
N LEU A 24 5.17 -3.35 -9.33
CA LEU A 24 3.76 -3.73 -9.15
C LEU A 24 3.24 -4.24 -10.50
N VAL A 25 2.64 -5.43 -10.50
CA VAL A 25 2.18 -6.11 -11.72
C VAL A 25 0.70 -6.44 -11.60
N HIS A 26 -0.09 -6.05 -12.59
CA HIS A 26 -1.49 -6.44 -12.71
C HIS A 26 -1.70 -7.18 -14.03
N ARG A 27 -2.23 -8.40 -13.95
CA ARG A 27 -2.56 -9.20 -15.15
C ARG A 27 -4.01 -8.91 -15.54
N VAL A 28 -4.17 -8.34 -16.72
CA VAL A 28 -5.48 -7.96 -17.27
C VAL A 28 -5.59 -8.55 -18.67
N ASP A 29 -6.61 -9.35 -18.91
CA ASP A 29 -6.87 -9.97 -20.23
C ASP A 29 -5.62 -10.68 -20.82
N GLY A 30 -4.89 -11.38 -19.98
CA GLY A 30 -3.69 -12.12 -20.37
C GLY A 30 -2.43 -11.26 -20.54
N GLN A 31 -2.53 -9.95 -20.33
CA GLN A 31 -1.39 -9.03 -20.40
C GLN A 31 -0.96 -8.58 -19.01
N GLU A 32 0.34 -8.42 -18.83
CA GLU A 32 0.89 -7.90 -17.58
C GLU A 32 1.20 -6.41 -17.72
N LEU A 33 0.49 -5.59 -16.94
CA LEU A 33 0.77 -4.17 -16.81
C LEU A 33 1.71 -4.00 -15.61
N ARG A 34 2.82 -3.30 -15.81
CA ARG A 34 3.92 -3.24 -14.85
C ARG A 34 4.33 -1.79 -14.59
N LEU A 35 4.44 -1.42 -13.32
CA LEU A 35 4.95 -0.09 -12.93
C LEU A 35 5.89 -0.26 -11.74
N ARG A 36 6.98 0.52 -11.71
CA ARG A 36 7.89 0.55 -10.57
C ARG A 36 7.35 1.47 -9.49
N ILE A 37 7.24 0.95 -8.28
CA ILE A 37 6.77 1.71 -7.11
C ILE A 37 7.82 2.76 -6.75
N SER A 38 7.40 4.02 -6.68
CA SER A 38 8.27 5.14 -6.33
C SER A 38 7.96 5.77 -4.97
N GLU A 39 6.74 5.62 -4.46
CA GLU A 39 6.39 6.10 -3.13
C GLU A 39 5.39 5.19 -2.44
N THR A 40 5.58 5.04 -1.11
CA THR A 40 4.67 4.33 -0.23
C THR A 40 4.41 5.14 1.03
N GLU A 41 3.30 4.86 1.71
CA GLU A 41 3.01 5.41 3.04
C GLU A 41 2.60 4.28 3.97
N ALA A 42 3.11 4.30 5.22
CA ALA A 42 2.76 3.32 6.22
C ALA A 42 1.63 3.84 7.11
N TYR A 43 0.67 2.98 7.41
CA TYR A 43 -0.45 3.24 8.32
C TYR A 43 -0.44 2.16 9.39
N CYS A 44 -0.17 2.55 10.63
CA CYS A 44 0.31 1.64 11.68
C CYS A 44 -0.73 1.36 12.76
N GLY A 45 -1.97 1.08 12.37
CA GLY A 45 -2.95 0.51 13.26
C GLY A 45 -3.75 1.52 14.08
N GLU A 46 -4.36 1.02 15.15
CA GLU A 46 -5.30 1.81 15.97
C GLU A 46 -4.62 2.97 16.70
N GLY A 47 -3.33 2.85 16.99
CA GLY A 47 -2.54 3.90 17.61
C GLY A 47 -2.13 5.03 16.67
N ASP A 48 -2.36 4.89 15.38
CA ASP A 48 -2.02 5.87 14.35
C ASP A 48 -3.29 6.66 13.99
N THR A 49 -3.36 7.92 14.38
CA THR A 49 -4.55 8.75 14.15
C THR A 49 -4.81 9.06 12.67
N ALA A 50 -3.84 8.83 11.80
CA ALA A 50 -4.01 8.94 10.36
C ALA A 50 -4.56 7.65 9.72
N CYS A 51 -4.52 6.53 10.43
CA CYS A 51 -4.96 5.23 9.94
C CYS A 51 -6.49 5.12 10.00
N HIS A 52 -7.10 4.52 8.97
CA HIS A 52 -8.54 4.26 8.97
C HIS A 52 -8.98 3.41 10.17
N ALA A 53 -8.11 2.50 10.63
CA ALA A 53 -8.39 1.63 11.76
C ALA A 53 -8.25 2.32 13.13
N HIS A 54 -7.87 3.60 13.18
CA HIS A 54 -7.77 4.34 14.44
C HIS A 54 -9.06 4.28 15.25
N LYS A 55 -10.20 4.32 14.59
CA LYS A 55 -11.52 4.24 15.23
C LYS A 55 -12.00 2.81 15.47
N GLY A 56 -11.12 1.83 15.27
CA GLY A 56 -11.42 0.42 15.46
C GLY A 56 -11.97 -0.27 14.22
N ARG A 57 -12.47 -1.48 14.43
CA ARG A 57 -12.95 -2.35 13.37
C ARG A 57 -14.35 -1.93 12.91
N THR A 58 -14.49 -1.65 11.61
CA THR A 58 -15.77 -1.39 10.96
C THR A 58 -15.89 -2.33 9.76
N LYS A 59 -17.05 -2.35 9.11
CA LYS A 59 -17.24 -3.16 7.89
C LYS A 59 -16.21 -2.82 6.81
N ARG A 60 -15.84 -1.55 6.70
CA ARG A 60 -14.82 -1.09 5.74
C ARG A 60 -13.41 -1.48 6.18
N THR A 61 -13.07 -1.20 7.44
CA THR A 61 -11.71 -1.39 7.94
C THR A 61 -11.39 -2.81 8.33
N GLU A 62 -12.38 -3.70 8.43
CA GLU A 62 -12.15 -5.10 8.80
C GLU A 62 -11.12 -5.79 7.90
N VAL A 63 -10.97 -5.32 6.66
CA VAL A 63 -9.97 -5.82 5.71
C VAL A 63 -8.55 -5.63 6.25
N MET A 64 -8.30 -4.52 6.95
CA MET A 64 -6.99 -4.26 7.55
C MET A 64 -6.64 -5.22 8.68
N TYR A 65 -7.64 -5.87 9.26
CA TYR A 65 -7.45 -6.87 10.32
C TYR A 65 -7.22 -8.29 9.78
N MET A 66 -7.31 -8.46 8.44
CA MET A 66 -7.07 -9.74 7.79
C MET A 66 -5.57 -10.05 7.72
N ASP A 67 -5.23 -11.20 7.19
CA ASP A 67 -3.84 -11.65 7.16
C ASP A 67 -2.97 -10.79 6.24
N ALA A 68 -1.66 -10.81 6.49
CA ALA A 68 -0.66 -10.10 5.68
C ALA A 68 -0.76 -10.53 4.21
N GLY A 69 -0.61 -9.58 3.30
CA GLY A 69 -0.76 -9.82 1.87
C GLY A 69 -2.19 -9.63 1.36
N THR A 70 -3.15 -9.36 2.23
CA THR A 70 -4.52 -9.02 1.80
C THR A 70 -4.52 -7.65 1.13
N ILE A 71 -5.25 -7.54 0.03
CA ILE A 71 -5.42 -6.28 -0.71
C ILE A 71 -6.56 -5.49 -0.07
N TYR A 72 -6.28 -4.23 0.27
CA TYR A 72 -7.28 -3.30 0.79
C TYR A 72 -7.40 -2.12 -0.19
N ILE A 73 -8.54 -2.03 -0.86
CA ILE A 73 -8.81 -0.95 -1.83
C ILE A 73 -10.06 -0.20 -1.40
N TYR A 74 -9.95 1.12 -1.38
CA TYR A 74 -11.11 1.97 -1.08
C TYR A 74 -11.19 3.12 -2.08
N LEU A 75 -12.39 3.70 -2.18
CA LEU A 75 -12.67 4.82 -3.08
C LEU A 75 -12.46 6.14 -2.34
N CYS A 76 -11.59 6.98 -2.87
CA CYS A 76 -11.26 8.29 -2.32
C CYS A 76 -11.98 9.38 -3.10
N TYR A 77 -12.69 10.27 -2.41
CA TYR A 77 -13.50 11.35 -3.00
C TYR A 77 -14.49 10.86 -4.07
N GLY A 78 -14.92 9.60 -4.00
CA GLY A 78 -15.84 9.01 -4.97
C GLY A 78 -15.29 8.83 -6.39
N VAL A 79 -13.98 9.05 -6.60
CA VAL A 79 -13.36 9.08 -7.93
C VAL A 79 -12.15 8.16 -8.07
N HIS A 80 -11.31 8.07 -7.04
CA HIS A 80 -10.00 7.39 -7.13
C HIS A 80 -9.96 6.15 -6.26
N TRP A 81 -9.54 5.02 -6.85
CA TRP A 81 -9.25 3.79 -6.12
C TRP A 81 -7.85 3.88 -5.54
N LEU A 82 -7.71 3.64 -4.24
CA LEU A 82 -6.42 3.64 -3.54
C LEU A 82 -6.06 2.22 -3.11
N LEU A 83 -4.88 1.78 -3.52
CA LEU A 83 -4.38 0.42 -3.27
C LEU A 83 -3.52 0.37 -2.03
N ASN A 84 -3.93 -0.45 -1.08
CA ASN A 84 -3.15 -0.76 0.12
C ASN A 84 -2.90 -2.26 0.20
N ILE A 85 -1.82 -2.63 0.87
CA ILE A 85 -1.48 -4.02 1.16
C ILE A 85 -1.39 -4.18 2.67
N VAL A 86 -2.15 -5.12 3.22
CA VAL A 86 -2.14 -5.42 4.66
C VAL A 86 -0.83 -6.09 5.03
N THR A 87 -0.27 -5.70 6.17
CA THR A 87 1.01 -6.20 6.68
C THR A 87 0.87 -6.64 8.14
N GLY A 88 1.93 -7.23 8.69
CA GLY A 88 1.95 -7.60 10.11
C GLY A 88 1.07 -8.79 10.43
N GLU A 89 0.72 -8.91 11.70
CA GLU A 89 -0.08 -10.02 12.22
C GLU A 89 -1.58 -9.83 11.94
N MET A 90 -2.29 -10.94 11.75
CA MET A 90 -3.75 -10.94 11.69
C MET A 90 -4.34 -10.30 12.95
N ASP A 91 -5.41 -9.55 12.80
CA ASP A 91 -6.09 -8.79 13.86
C ASP A 91 -5.30 -7.58 14.39
N GLU A 92 -4.12 -7.30 13.83
CA GLU A 92 -3.36 -6.07 14.08
C GLU A 92 -3.39 -5.23 12.79
N PRO A 93 -4.22 -4.17 12.74
CA PRO A 93 -4.52 -3.49 11.47
C PRO A 93 -3.41 -2.56 11.03
N GLU A 94 -2.47 -3.10 10.26
CA GLU A 94 -1.41 -2.32 9.62
C GLU A 94 -1.49 -2.49 8.11
N ALA A 95 -1.21 -1.43 7.37
CA ALA A 95 -1.21 -1.48 5.91
C ALA A 95 -0.25 -0.47 5.30
N VAL A 96 0.14 -0.74 4.06
CA VAL A 96 0.98 0.15 3.25
C VAL A 96 0.17 0.63 2.06
N LEU A 97 0.06 1.95 1.88
CA LEU A 97 -0.51 2.56 0.68
C LEU A 97 0.56 2.64 -0.39
N ILE A 98 0.25 2.17 -1.59
CA ILE A 98 1.08 2.42 -2.77
C ILE A 98 0.71 3.82 -3.27
N ARG A 99 1.60 4.79 -3.01
CA ARG A 99 1.31 6.21 -3.23
C ARG A 99 1.64 6.70 -4.62
N ALA A 100 2.71 6.21 -5.21
CA ALA A 100 3.14 6.59 -6.55
C ALA A 100 3.97 5.50 -7.20
N CYS A 101 3.94 5.51 -8.53
CA CYS A 101 4.84 4.73 -9.37
C CYS A 101 5.59 5.68 -10.29
N VAL A 102 6.72 5.23 -10.84
CA VAL A 102 7.49 6.01 -11.82
C VAL A 102 6.57 6.37 -12.99
N ASP A 103 6.56 7.64 -13.38
CA ASP A 103 5.70 8.23 -14.43
C ASP A 103 4.20 8.27 -14.08
N LYS A 104 3.81 7.77 -12.90
CA LYS A 104 2.41 7.83 -12.42
C LYS A 104 2.41 8.31 -10.97
N ASN A 105 2.63 9.61 -10.80
CA ASN A 105 2.77 10.25 -9.49
C ASN A 105 1.41 10.55 -8.86
N GLY A 106 0.92 9.62 -8.08
CA GLY A 106 -0.31 9.74 -7.33
C GLY A 106 -1.04 8.42 -7.20
N PRO A 107 -1.71 8.16 -6.05
CA PRO A 107 -2.31 6.85 -5.77
C PRO A 107 -3.46 6.52 -6.73
N GLY A 108 -4.23 7.52 -7.16
CA GLY A 108 -5.29 7.33 -8.16
C GLY A 108 -4.75 7.18 -9.57
N LYS A 109 -3.65 7.86 -9.90
CA LYS A 109 -3.04 7.77 -11.22
C LYS A 109 -2.48 6.40 -11.51
N LEU A 110 -1.79 5.79 -10.53
CA LEU A 110 -1.21 4.46 -10.70
C LEU A 110 -2.28 3.37 -10.82
N THR A 111 -3.35 3.45 -10.02
CA THR A 111 -4.42 2.46 -10.10
C THR A 111 -5.16 2.56 -11.43
N LYS A 112 -5.41 3.78 -11.91
CA LYS A 112 -6.01 4.00 -13.22
C LYS A 112 -5.16 3.42 -14.35
N ALA A 113 -3.84 3.69 -14.30
CA ALA A 113 -2.90 3.20 -15.32
C ALA A 113 -2.83 1.67 -15.35
N LEU A 114 -2.95 1.02 -14.19
CA LEU A 114 -2.88 -0.45 -14.06
C LEU A 114 -4.25 -1.13 -14.15
N GLY A 115 -5.33 -0.37 -14.30
CA GLY A 115 -6.68 -0.93 -14.35
C GLY A 115 -7.15 -1.53 -13.03
N ILE A 116 -6.62 -1.06 -11.90
CA ILE A 116 -6.96 -1.56 -10.57
C ILE A 116 -8.25 -0.89 -10.09
N THR A 117 -9.21 -1.69 -9.65
CA THR A 117 -10.50 -1.21 -9.12
C THR A 117 -10.83 -1.90 -7.80
N GLY A 118 -11.95 -1.51 -7.20
CA GLY A 118 -12.44 -2.12 -5.97
C GLY A 118 -12.77 -3.61 -6.07
N GLN A 119 -12.84 -4.17 -7.27
CA GLN A 119 -13.07 -5.61 -7.47
C GLN A 119 -11.97 -6.47 -6.84
N LEU A 120 -10.74 -5.92 -6.73
CA LEU A 120 -9.62 -6.62 -6.13
C LEU A 120 -9.60 -6.53 -4.60
N ASN A 121 -10.46 -5.72 -4.00
CA ASN A 121 -10.52 -5.57 -2.54
C ASN A 121 -10.80 -6.92 -1.87
N ARG A 122 -10.09 -7.20 -0.79
CA ARG A 122 -10.13 -8.46 -0.03
C ARG A 122 -9.42 -9.63 -0.74
N GLY A 123 -8.86 -9.40 -1.92
CA GLY A 123 -8.04 -10.40 -2.61
C GLY A 123 -6.65 -10.52 -2.00
N SER A 124 -5.81 -11.32 -2.64
CA SER A 124 -4.45 -11.57 -2.15
C SER A 124 -3.40 -11.05 -3.14
N ILE A 125 -2.43 -10.31 -2.61
CA ILE A 125 -1.24 -9.90 -3.36
C ILE A 125 -0.30 -11.07 -3.66
N LEU A 126 -0.57 -12.22 -3.05
CA LEU A 126 0.20 -13.45 -3.25
C LEU A 126 -0.32 -14.28 -4.43
N GLY A 127 -1.45 -13.87 -5.03
CA GLY A 127 -2.09 -14.54 -6.15
C GLY A 127 -1.44 -14.23 -7.49
N GLU A 128 -2.18 -14.48 -8.56
CA GLU A 128 -1.69 -14.34 -9.94
C GLU A 128 -2.37 -13.21 -10.71
N GLU A 129 -3.18 -12.41 -10.04
CA GLU A 129 -3.89 -11.30 -10.66
C GLU A 129 -3.19 -9.96 -10.40
N LEU A 130 -2.83 -9.70 -9.14
CA LEU A 130 -2.09 -8.51 -8.72
C LEU A 130 -0.99 -8.96 -7.76
N TRP A 131 0.25 -8.61 -8.06
CA TRP A 131 1.39 -8.98 -7.21
C TRP A 131 2.52 -7.97 -7.34
N VAL A 132 3.54 -8.14 -6.50
CA VAL A 132 4.76 -7.32 -6.54
C VAL A 132 5.97 -8.21 -6.76
N GLU A 133 6.90 -7.75 -7.58
CA GLU A 133 8.14 -8.47 -7.90
C GLU A 133 9.36 -7.68 -7.49
N ASP A 134 10.39 -8.38 -7.03
CA ASP A 134 11.74 -7.86 -6.89
C ASP A 134 12.53 -8.25 -8.16
N ASP A 135 12.90 -7.27 -8.96
CA ASP A 135 13.66 -7.48 -10.19
C ASP A 135 15.16 -7.21 -10.00
N GLY A 136 15.60 -7.07 -8.76
CA GLY A 136 17.01 -6.79 -8.44
C GLY A 136 17.38 -5.31 -8.41
N PHE A 137 16.47 -4.42 -8.80
CA PHE A 137 16.72 -2.97 -8.73
C PHE A 137 16.94 -2.55 -7.28
N ARG A 138 17.95 -1.71 -7.07
CA ARG A 138 18.26 -1.15 -5.75
C ARG A 138 18.36 0.36 -5.86
N CYS A 139 17.90 1.04 -4.82
CA CYS A 139 17.84 2.50 -4.80
C CYS A 139 18.04 3.01 -3.37
N GLU A 140 18.39 4.26 -3.27
CA GLU A 140 18.32 4.98 -2.00
C GLU A 140 16.88 5.42 -1.78
N ILE A 141 16.47 5.45 -0.52
CA ILE A 141 15.10 5.75 -0.13
C ILE A 141 15.11 6.97 0.79
N ALA A 142 14.35 8.00 0.39
CA ALA A 142 14.14 9.19 1.22
C ALA A 142 12.89 8.99 2.07
N GLU A 143 12.88 9.62 3.25
CA GLU A 143 11.74 9.61 4.16
C GLU A 143 11.13 11.01 4.20
N ASP A 144 9.80 11.08 4.30
CA ASP A 144 9.06 12.33 4.33
C ASP A 144 7.74 12.13 5.08
N ARG A 145 7.02 13.21 5.29
CA ARG A 145 5.70 13.18 5.93
C ARG A 145 4.67 12.60 4.98
N ARG A 146 3.66 11.95 5.56
CA ARG A 146 2.51 11.44 4.79
C ARG A 146 1.67 12.61 4.25
N VAL A 147 0.99 12.38 3.14
CA VAL A 147 0.21 13.39 2.43
C VAL A 147 -1.28 13.24 2.75
N GLY A 148 -1.98 14.38 2.90
CA GLY A 148 -3.43 14.40 3.05
C GLY A 148 -3.95 13.93 4.40
N ILE A 149 -3.12 13.98 5.45
CA ILE A 149 -3.48 13.52 6.79
C ILE A 149 -3.70 14.67 7.79
N GLY A 150 -4.18 15.82 7.31
CA GLY A 150 -4.42 16.99 8.16
C GLY A 150 -5.43 16.75 9.30
N TYR A 151 -6.23 15.70 9.22
CA TYR A 151 -7.17 15.29 10.27
C TYR A 151 -6.50 14.56 11.44
N ALA A 152 -5.25 14.11 11.27
CA ALA A 152 -4.52 13.36 12.30
C ALA A 152 -3.92 14.29 13.36
N SER A 153 -3.46 13.72 14.48
CA SER A 153 -2.75 14.46 15.52
C SER A 153 -1.48 15.10 14.95
N GLU A 154 -1.01 16.18 15.56
CA GLU A 154 0.24 16.84 15.15
C GLU A 154 1.42 15.87 15.19
N ALA A 155 1.48 15.02 16.22
CA ALA A 155 2.53 14.02 16.35
C ALA A 155 2.53 13.07 15.15
N ASP A 156 1.37 12.56 14.74
CA ASP A 156 1.26 11.65 13.62
C ASP A 156 1.49 12.34 12.28
N GLN A 157 1.08 13.59 12.12
CA GLN A 157 1.39 14.38 10.93
C GLN A 157 2.89 14.59 10.73
N SER A 158 3.64 14.65 11.83
CA SER A 158 5.09 14.90 11.81
C SER A 158 5.93 13.65 11.54
N ARG A 159 5.33 12.45 11.61
CA ARG A 159 6.07 11.21 11.40
C ARG A 159 6.50 11.08 9.95
N LEU A 160 7.76 10.63 9.75
CA LEU A 160 8.34 10.42 8.42
C LEU A 160 7.99 9.01 7.91
N TRP A 161 6.71 8.77 7.72
CA TRP A 161 6.18 7.45 7.32
C TRP A 161 5.77 7.37 5.85
N ARG A 162 6.30 8.27 5.04
CA ARG A 162 6.25 8.21 3.57
C ARG A 162 7.67 7.96 3.05
N PHE A 163 7.81 6.95 2.22
CA PHE A 163 9.09 6.50 1.68
C PHE A 163 9.10 6.75 0.18
N LYS A 164 10.19 7.31 -0.32
CA LYS A 164 10.30 7.76 -1.71
C LYS A 164 11.57 7.26 -2.35
N LEU A 165 11.47 6.92 -3.63
CA LEU A 165 12.63 6.67 -4.49
C LEU A 165 13.42 7.96 -4.62
N GLN A 166 14.68 7.88 -4.28
CA GLN A 166 15.58 9.02 -4.32
C GLN A 166 16.37 9.08 -5.63
#